data_6f66a4ee29982f29798d189ed1a13ed1
#
_entry.id   6f66a4ee29982f29798d189ed1a13ed1
#
_cell.length_a   1.000
_cell.length_b   1.000
_cell.length_c   1.000
_cell.angle_alpha   90.00
_cell.angle_beta   90.00
_cell.angle_gamma   90.00
#
_symmetry.space_group_name_H-M   'P 1'
#
loop_
_entity.id
_entity.type
_entity.pdbx_description
1 polymer ?
#
loop_
_entity_poly.entity_id
_entity_poly.type
_entity_poly.pdbx_seq_one_letter_code
_entity_poly.pdbx_strand_id
1 'polypeptide(L)'
;MANTAEYHFLTGGADGVNFWKCQGSSLSKKQGRFTKRYKAAPLLCAANIQGKDSWRMVVGTSTGDLYLYAEREVCDGVEGAHKGPVLCLAEGGDDCTFLVSGGRDHLVKVWNQAMQPISVFDVSPFSVVDASVASLDVRPADPHNPSALTILVGTYGGEIIELSAEKGSSHANKKGSDAGGAGEHRNLDLSHSTADVLLHSHYSGELWGLAPHPLDPDLYATVGDDKTLRVWSIRGNCLLKAQPLYWPARCVTWHPLGTALAVGFHESAKGGYKGAAKGKGGAAAAPAAAKGKSTVPKNAAKRNSAAVEDGEDGGGDNIYESGGGASTGAADTTHKGAIHLYSFHKPSNGRIEIKKRADGCTSLAWINDIKFSPDGQVLLAGSHDKRLYAFDIPELSSGDASNDAVWAPWANCLDKAKYEFNKHSSAVLHVDFTLDGRYFQTNCQAAELLFGAVDTGRQETSATKLADYNGQLEDDPELEGRQWASQTCKLGWTVQGIWPPGADTTDINSVDRSADGKLLATADDFGKVKLFRFPCAQDASKFLSYGGHSSHVTNVRWTTANQLLSVGGNDKCVFVWSMSEK
;
A
#
# COMPACT_ATOMS: atom_id res chain seq x y z
N MET A 1 54.84 0.72 -5.93
CA MET A 1 54.07 0.05 -7.01
C MET A 1 52.60 0.19 -6.63
N ALA A 2 51.86 1.03 -7.37
CA ALA A 2 50.44 1.21 -7.13
C ALA A 2 49.74 -0.09 -7.52
N ASN A 3 49.15 -0.76 -6.56
CA ASN A 3 48.32 -1.94 -6.77
C ASN A 3 47.02 -1.48 -7.43
N THR A 4 46.98 -1.46 -8.77
CA THR A 4 45.77 -1.10 -9.51
C THR A 4 44.82 -2.29 -9.46
N ALA A 5 43.92 -2.26 -8.48
CA ALA A 5 42.86 -3.25 -8.40
C ALA A 5 42.04 -3.27 -9.71
N GLU A 6 41.85 -4.43 -10.25
CA GLU A 6 41.04 -4.67 -11.44
C GLU A 6 39.65 -5.08 -10.99
N TYR A 7 38.61 -4.34 -11.44
CA TYR A 7 37.22 -4.63 -11.13
C TYR A 7 36.48 -5.07 -12.38
N HIS A 8 35.68 -6.11 -12.24
CA HIS A 8 34.79 -6.60 -13.27
C HIS A 8 33.36 -6.43 -12.80
N PHE A 9 32.51 -5.89 -13.65
CA PHE A 9 31.07 -5.79 -13.37
C PHE A 9 30.27 -5.93 -14.66
N LEU A 10 28.98 -6.15 -14.49
CA LEU A 10 28.04 -6.39 -15.58
C LEU A 10 26.90 -5.38 -15.53
N THR A 11 26.40 -5.01 -16.71
CA THR A 11 25.12 -4.32 -16.87
C THR A 11 24.25 -5.11 -17.84
N GLY A 12 22.98 -5.30 -17.46
CA GLY A 12 21.97 -5.97 -18.28
C GLY A 12 20.80 -5.04 -18.57
N GLY A 13 20.07 -5.32 -19.63
CA GLY A 13 18.88 -4.57 -20.02
C GLY A 13 18.23 -5.13 -21.28
N ALA A 14 17.43 -4.30 -21.96
CA ALA A 14 16.70 -4.67 -23.17
C ALA A 14 17.61 -5.17 -24.30
N ASP A 15 18.82 -4.58 -24.40
CA ASP A 15 19.79 -4.87 -25.47
C ASP A 15 20.77 -6.01 -25.12
N GLY A 16 20.56 -6.70 -23.99
CA GLY A 16 21.40 -7.82 -23.54
C GLY A 16 22.40 -7.43 -22.46
N VAL A 17 23.52 -8.18 -22.37
CA VAL A 17 24.56 -8.07 -21.34
C VAL A 17 25.75 -7.30 -21.85
N ASN A 18 26.29 -6.40 -21.01
CA ASN A 18 27.60 -5.79 -21.22
C ASN A 18 28.53 -6.13 -20.06
N PHE A 19 29.69 -6.65 -20.38
CA PHE A 19 30.77 -6.93 -19.44
C PHE A 19 31.74 -5.77 -19.42
N TRP A 20 32.01 -5.26 -18.23
CA TRP A 20 32.88 -4.11 -18.01
C TRP A 20 34.12 -4.53 -17.22
N LYS A 21 35.24 -3.97 -17.62
CA LYS A 21 36.51 -4.08 -16.91
C LYS A 21 36.99 -2.69 -16.57
N CYS A 22 37.20 -2.45 -15.29
CA CYS A 22 37.75 -1.21 -14.76
C CYS A 22 39.17 -1.46 -14.24
N GLN A 23 40.15 -0.75 -14.75
CA GLN A 23 41.54 -0.82 -14.33
C GLN A 23 42.10 0.60 -14.18
N GLY A 24 42.27 1.05 -12.94
CA GLY A 24 42.61 2.44 -12.65
C GLY A 24 41.52 3.40 -13.17
N SER A 25 41.90 4.34 -14.05
CA SER A 25 40.97 5.28 -14.71
C SER A 25 40.41 4.76 -16.04
N SER A 26 40.78 3.55 -16.46
CA SER A 26 40.36 2.97 -17.74
C SER A 26 39.16 2.07 -17.56
N LEU A 27 38.12 2.31 -18.38
CA LEU A 27 36.89 1.49 -18.44
C LEU A 27 36.74 0.91 -19.84
N SER A 28 36.70 -0.40 -19.94
CA SER A 28 36.46 -1.11 -21.21
C SER A 28 35.18 -1.91 -21.17
N LYS A 29 34.43 -1.90 -22.28
CA LYS A 29 33.13 -2.57 -22.44
C LYS A 29 33.24 -3.67 -23.49
N LYS A 30 32.67 -4.84 -23.19
CA LYS A 30 32.50 -5.93 -24.15
C LYS A 30 31.08 -6.46 -24.07
N GLN A 31 30.41 -6.58 -25.22
CA GLN A 31 29.03 -7.12 -25.26
C GLN A 31 29.05 -8.63 -25.10
N GLY A 32 28.10 -9.16 -24.34
CA GLY A 32 27.84 -10.61 -24.22
C GLY A 32 27.24 -11.16 -25.52
N ARG A 33 27.48 -12.45 -25.77
CA ARG A 33 27.02 -13.13 -26.96
C ARG A 33 26.05 -14.25 -26.61
N PHE A 34 24.93 -14.28 -27.32
CA PHE A 34 24.02 -15.41 -27.30
C PHE A 34 24.49 -16.45 -28.33
N THR A 35 24.46 -17.71 -27.96
CA THR A 35 24.67 -18.81 -28.91
C THR A 35 23.38 -19.04 -29.68
N LYS A 36 23.46 -19.77 -30.81
CA LYS A 36 22.27 -20.07 -31.64
C LYS A 36 21.17 -20.84 -30.91
N ARG A 37 21.50 -21.47 -29.78
CA ARG A 37 20.57 -22.25 -28.96
C ARG A 37 19.62 -21.38 -28.12
N TYR A 38 20.11 -20.24 -27.65
CA TYR A 38 19.37 -19.41 -26.70
C TYR A 38 18.84 -18.12 -27.33
N LYS A 39 17.60 -17.76 -27.02
CA LYS A 39 16.95 -16.56 -27.56
C LYS A 39 17.34 -15.33 -26.75
N ALA A 40 17.67 -14.26 -27.43
CA ALA A 40 17.86 -12.97 -26.78
C ALA A 40 16.53 -12.49 -26.15
N ALA A 41 16.56 -12.11 -24.88
CA ALA A 41 15.45 -11.55 -24.13
C ALA A 41 15.98 -10.44 -23.22
N PRO A 42 15.14 -9.46 -22.84
CA PRO A 42 15.51 -8.47 -21.84
C PRO A 42 15.94 -9.14 -20.54
N LEU A 43 17.03 -8.66 -19.96
CA LEU A 43 17.62 -9.18 -18.73
C LEU A 43 17.17 -8.31 -17.57
N LEU A 44 16.69 -8.92 -16.49
CA LEU A 44 16.11 -8.23 -15.34
C LEU A 44 17.00 -8.30 -14.10
N CYS A 45 17.75 -9.39 -13.94
CA CYS A 45 18.60 -9.62 -12.77
C CYS A 45 19.82 -10.45 -13.14
N ALA A 46 20.84 -10.42 -12.28
CA ALA A 46 22.05 -11.20 -12.43
C ALA A 46 22.65 -11.54 -11.05
N ALA A 47 23.31 -12.69 -10.96
CA ALA A 47 24.05 -13.13 -9.80
C ALA A 47 25.23 -14.01 -10.22
N ASN A 48 26.20 -14.17 -9.33
CA ASN A 48 27.33 -15.07 -9.57
C ASN A 48 27.05 -16.46 -8.98
N ILE A 49 27.61 -17.49 -9.61
CA ILE A 49 27.63 -18.83 -9.06
C ILE A 49 29.03 -19.41 -9.27
N GLN A 50 29.57 -20.07 -8.26
CA GLN A 50 30.83 -20.75 -8.39
C GLN A 50 30.68 -22.02 -9.24
N GLY A 51 31.45 -22.14 -10.29
CA GLY A 51 31.60 -23.38 -11.06
C GLY A 51 32.77 -24.22 -10.53
N LYS A 52 32.96 -25.43 -11.10
CA LYS A 52 34.05 -26.33 -10.70
C LYS A 52 35.44 -25.69 -10.84
N ASP A 53 35.65 -24.90 -11.90
CA ASP A 53 36.96 -24.36 -12.26
C ASP A 53 37.00 -22.83 -12.38
N SER A 54 35.83 -22.14 -12.36
CA SER A 54 35.75 -20.70 -12.54
C SER A 54 34.39 -20.15 -12.11
N TRP A 55 34.37 -18.88 -11.81
CA TRP A 55 33.12 -18.12 -11.58
C TRP A 55 32.30 -18.03 -12.87
N ARG A 56 31.03 -18.24 -12.75
CA ARG A 56 30.04 -18.09 -13.81
C ARG A 56 28.98 -17.09 -13.38
N MET A 57 28.38 -16.43 -14.34
CA MET A 57 27.33 -15.47 -14.10
C MET A 57 25.99 -16.01 -14.60
N VAL A 58 24.99 -15.98 -13.75
CA VAL A 58 23.61 -16.30 -14.08
C VAL A 58 22.83 -15.02 -14.28
N VAL A 59 22.04 -14.95 -15.34
CA VAL A 59 21.13 -13.86 -15.61
C VAL A 59 19.72 -14.36 -15.74
N GLY A 60 18.76 -13.62 -15.18
CA GLY A 60 17.33 -13.86 -15.28
C GLY A 60 16.71 -13.00 -16.37
N THR A 61 15.81 -13.60 -17.16
CA THR A 61 15.18 -12.95 -18.30
C THR A 61 13.73 -12.58 -18.05
N SER A 62 13.21 -11.68 -18.88
CA SER A 62 11.78 -11.32 -18.90
C SER A 62 10.86 -12.44 -19.39
N THR A 63 11.42 -13.48 -20.02
CA THR A 63 10.69 -14.65 -20.53
C THR A 63 10.64 -15.81 -19.53
N GLY A 64 11.38 -15.71 -18.42
CA GLY A 64 11.40 -16.74 -17.38
C GLY A 64 12.57 -17.71 -17.48
N ASP A 65 13.53 -17.42 -18.33
CA ASP A 65 14.70 -18.27 -18.54
C ASP A 65 15.87 -17.80 -17.66
N LEU A 66 16.73 -18.72 -17.27
CA LEU A 66 18.02 -18.45 -16.65
C LEU A 66 19.13 -18.80 -17.63
N TYR A 67 20.03 -17.87 -17.93
CA TYR A 67 21.18 -18.12 -18.79
C TYR A 67 22.48 -18.00 -18.00
N LEU A 68 23.34 -18.96 -18.24
CA LEU A 68 24.67 -19.08 -17.62
C LEU A 68 25.74 -18.58 -18.59
N TYR A 69 26.44 -17.54 -18.19
CA TYR A 69 27.57 -17.00 -18.95
C TYR A 69 28.90 -17.49 -18.39
N ALA A 70 29.74 -18.03 -19.28
CA ALA A 70 31.15 -18.19 -19.05
C ALA A 70 31.89 -17.13 -19.85
N GLU A 71 32.70 -16.32 -19.17
CA GLU A 71 33.33 -15.13 -19.74
C GLU A 71 32.30 -14.17 -20.39
N ARG A 72 31.98 -14.32 -21.68
CA ARG A 72 31.07 -13.46 -22.45
C ARG A 72 30.06 -14.23 -23.28
N GLU A 73 30.07 -15.53 -23.23
CA GLU A 73 29.20 -16.38 -24.04
C GLU A 73 28.25 -17.17 -23.16
N VAL A 74 27.00 -17.28 -23.59
CA VAL A 74 26.05 -18.20 -22.93
C VAL A 74 26.51 -19.60 -23.15
N CYS A 75 26.97 -20.26 -22.10
CA CYS A 75 27.46 -21.63 -22.14
C CYS A 75 26.38 -22.67 -21.79
N ASP A 76 25.40 -22.27 -20.94
CA ASP A 76 24.31 -23.14 -20.52
C ASP A 76 23.08 -22.29 -20.14
N GLY A 77 21.94 -22.94 -19.85
CA GLY A 77 20.73 -22.25 -19.42
C GLY A 77 19.56 -23.17 -19.13
N VAL A 78 18.61 -22.67 -18.37
CA VAL A 78 17.35 -23.33 -18.05
C VAL A 78 16.21 -22.52 -18.69
N GLU A 79 15.65 -23.07 -19.76
CA GLU A 79 14.46 -22.49 -20.39
C GLU A 79 13.21 -22.79 -19.55
N GLY A 80 12.35 -21.79 -19.34
CA GLY A 80 11.15 -21.92 -18.51
C GLY A 80 11.44 -22.17 -17.03
N ALA A 81 12.55 -21.64 -16.52
CA ALA A 81 12.89 -21.73 -15.11
C ALA A 81 11.77 -21.15 -14.23
N HIS A 82 11.08 -20.11 -14.70
CA HIS A 82 9.88 -19.53 -14.12
C HIS A 82 8.77 -19.35 -15.18
N LYS A 83 7.51 -19.36 -14.75
CA LYS A 83 6.37 -19.01 -15.61
C LYS A 83 6.20 -17.48 -15.68
N GLY A 84 7.00 -16.82 -16.51
CA GLY A 84 7.06 -15.37 -16.61
C GLY A 84 8.39 -14.82 -16.11
N PRO A 85 8.55 -13.50 -16.00
CA PRO A 85 9.82 -12.86 -15.68
C PRO A 85 10.52 -13.42 -14.43
N VAL A 86 11.83 -13.64 -14.53
CA VAL A 86 12.72 -13.83 -13.37
C VAL A 86 13.08 -12.45 -12.87
N LEU A 87 12.55 -12.07 -11.72
CA LEU A 87 12.63 -10.70 -11.23
C LEU A 87 13.89 -10.43 -10.40
N CYS A 88 14.36 -11.44 -9.67
CA CYS A 88 15.52 -11.32 -8.79
C CYS A 88 16.30 -12.62 -8.68
N LEU A 89 17.59 -12.46 -8.38
CA LEU A 89 18.54 -13.54 -8.12
C LEU A 89 19.36 -13.17 -6.90
N ALA A 90 19.66 -14.14 -6.06
CA ALA A 90 20.58 -14.01 -4.93
C ALA A 90 21.58 -15.16 -4.88
N GLU A 91 22.80 -14.82 -4.51
CA GLU A 91 23.88 -15.78 -4.31
C GLU A 91 23.73 -16.43 -2.93
N GLY A 92 24.01 -17.74 -2.84
CA GLY A 92 23.85 -18.47 -1.59
C GLY A 92 25.07 -19.28 -1.19
N GLY A 93 25.35 -19.29 0.11
CA GLY A 93 26.52 -19.89 0.71
C GLY A 93 27.77 -19.00 0.64
N ASP A 94 28.75 -19.26 1.53
CA ASP A 94 29.97 -18.45 1.65
C ASP A 94 30.79 -18.42 0.35
N ASP A 95 30.69 -19.46 -0.48
CA ASP A 95 31.40 -19.61 -1.75
C ASP A 95 30.44 -19.54 -2.96
N CYS A 96 29.25 -18.96 -2.85
CA CYS A 96 28.22 -18.92 -3.90
C CYS A 96 27.93 -20.30 -4.50
N THR A 97 27.77 -21.29 -3.64
CA THR A 97 27.63 -22.71 -4.04
C THR A 97 26.23 -23.07 -4.54
N PHE A 98 25.26 -22.21 -4.32
CA PHE A 98 23.90 -22.31 -4.84
C PHE A 98 23.36 -20.93 -5.21
N LEU A 99 22.29 -20.91 -5.99
CA LEU A 99 21.61 -19.71 -6.43
C LEU A 99 20.15 -19.76 -5.98
N VAL A 100 19.60 -18.62 -5.64
CA VAL A 100 18.16 -18.45 -5.38
C VAL A 100 17.57 -17.53 -6.44
N SER A 101 16.46 -17.93 -7.03
CA SER A 101 15.73 -17.12 -8.01
C SER A 101 14.31 -16.86 -7.55
N GLY A 102 13.80 -15.64 -7.83
CA GLY A 102 12.44 -15.25 -7.61
C GLY A 102 11.76 -14.80 -8.89
N GLY A 103 10.54 -15.26 -9.10
CA GLY A 103 9.79 -15.01 -10.32
C GLY A 103 8.44 -14.34 -10.11
N ARG A 104 7.87 -13.88 -11.21
CA ARG A 104 6.48 -13.36 -11.23
C ARG A 104 5.43 -14.45 -11.00
N ASP A 105 5.84 -15.71 -11.13
CA ASP A 105 5.01 -16.89 -10.85
C ASP A 105 4.86 -17.20 -9.36
N HIS A 106 5.29 -16.29 -8.49
CA HIS A 106 5.22 -16.37 -7.01
C HIS A 106 6.13 -17.46 -6.42
N LEU A 107 7.06 -17.99 -7.21
CA LEU A 107 7.94 -19.05 -6.76
C LEU A 107 9.33 -18.52 -6.40
N VAL A 108 9.87 -19.03 -5.31
CA VAL A 108 11.28 -18.95 -4.94
C VAL A 108 11.88 -20.32 -5.24
N LYS A 109 12.94 -20.36 -6.06
CA LYS A 109 13.62 -21.61 -6.45
C LYS A 109 15.08 -21.56 -6.07
N VAL A 110 15.57 -22.67 -5.53
CA VAL A 110 16.99 -22.84 -5.17
C VAL A 110 17.63 -23.78 -6.19
N TRP A 111 18.79 -23.40 -6.71
CA TRP A 111 19.50 -24.09 -7.78
C TRP A 111 20.91 -24.49 -7.32
N ASN A 112 21.36 -25.68 -7.70
CA ASN A 112 22.75 -26.09 -7.50
C ASN A 112 23.67 -25.50 -8.57
N GLN A 113 24.98 -25.75 -8.44
CA GLN A 113 26.00 -25.33 -9.40
C GLN A 113 25.80 -25.87 -10.83
N ALA A 114 25.05 -26.96 -10.99
CA ALA A 114 24.69 -27.55 -12.29
C ALA A 114 23.36 -26.99 -12.82
N MET A 115 22.84 -25.92 -12.23
CA MET A 115 21.54 -25.27 -12.58
C MET A 115 20.36 -26.26 -12.54
N GLN A 116 20.40 -27.21 -11.62
CA GLN A 116 19.28 -28.10 -11.34
C GLN A 116 18.50 -27.54 -10.14
N PRO A 117 17.17 -27.52 -10.19
CA PRO A 117 16.38 -27.05 -9.05
C PRO A 117 16.51 -28.04 -7.89
N ILE A 118 16.94 -27.54 -6.73
CA ILE A 118 17.03 -28.31 -5.49
C ILE A 118 15.71 -28.23 -4.73
N SER A 119 15.11 -27.03 -4.73
CA SER A 119 13.89 -26.76 -3.98
C SER A 119 13.06 -25.67 -4.63
N VAL A 120 11.75 -25.71 -4.38
CA VAL A 120 10.76 -24.74 -4.87
C VAL A 120 9.82 -24.39 -3.73
N PHE A 121 9.65 -23.10 -3.48
CA PHE A 121 8.76 -22.59 -2.47
C PHE A 121 7.74 -21.61 -3.08
N ASP A 122 6.44 -21.80 -2.78
CA ASP A 122 5.35 -20.92 -3.21
C ASP A 122 5.04 -19.91 -2.11
N VAL A 123 5.24 -18.62 -2.39
CA VAL A 123 4.97 -17.52 -1.46
C VAL A 123 3.55 -16.97 -1.56
N SER A 124 2.71 -17.48 -2.48
CA SER A 124 1.32 -17.01 -2.66
C SER A 124 0.49 -17.03 -1.38
N PRO A 125 0.60 -18.02 -0.47
CA PRO A 125 -0.19 -18.05 0.75
C PRO A 125 0.12 -16.92 1.74
N PHE A 126 1.27 -16.29 1.61
CA PHE A 126 1.80 -15.28 2.54
C PHE A 126 1.62 -13.85 2.05
N SER A 127 1.23 -13.65 0.80
CA SER A 127 0.97 -12.33 0.24
C SER A 127 -0.53 -12.04 0.15
N VAL A 128 -0.87 -10.76 0.30
CA VAL A 128 -2.26 -10.29 0.29
C VAL A 128 -2.76 -10.01 -1.11
N VAL A 129 -1.91 -9.42 -1.98
CA VAL A 129 -2.35 -8.87 -3.26
C VAL A 129 -1.52 -9.38 -4.44
N ASP A 130 -0.20 -9.25 -4.37
CA ASP A 130 0.73 -9.65 -5.44
C ASP A 130 1.95 -10.34 -4.85
N ALA A 131 1.95 -11.65 -4.90
CA ALA A 131 3.01 -12.50 -4.40
C ALA A 131 4.23 -12.60 -5.34
N SER A 132 4.27 -11.83 -6.43
CA SER A 132 5.45 -11.78 -7.31
C SER A 132 6.69 -11.43 -6.50
N VAL A 133 7.74 -12.22 -6.63
CA VAL A 133 8.96 -12.08 -5.84
C VAL A 133 9.81 -10.94 -6.41
N ALA A 134 9.83 -9.80 -5.72
CA ALA A 134 10.49 -8.57 -6.18
C ALA A 134 11.98 -8.53 -5.84
N SER A 135 12.36 -9.07 -4.69
CA SER A 135 13.73 -9.07 -4.18
C SER A 135 14.01 -10.32 -3.34
N LEU A 136 15.27 -10.70 -3.31
CA LEU A 136 15.77 -11.84 -2.54
C LEU A 136 17.09 -11.46 -1.88
N ASP A 137 17.30 -11.97 -0.69
CA ASP A 137 18.61 -11.99 -0.04
C ASP A 137 18.78 -13.30 0.72
N VAL A 138 20.02 -13.77 0.81
CA VAL A 138 20.36 -15.03 1.48
C VAL A 138 21.26 -14.72 2.65
N ARG A 139 20.81 -15.03 3.85
CA ARG A 139 21.62 -14.86 5.05
C ARG A 139 22.87 -15.75 4.98
N PRO A 140 24.06 -15.23 5.29
CA PRO A 140 25.24 -16.05 5.47
C PRO A 140 25.00 -17.16 6.49
N ALA A 141 25.64 -18.31 6.32
CA ALA A 141 25.50 -19.42 7.25
C ALA A 141 25.88 -18.97 8.67
N ASP A 142 25.02 -19.28 9.65
CA ASP A 142 25.36 -19.04 11.06
C ASP A 142 26.53 -19.94 11.45
N PRO A 143 27.64 -19.41 11.98
CA PRO A 143 28.75 -20.20 12.47
C PRO A 143 28.35 -21.27 13.50
N HIS A 144 27.27 -21.01 14.27
CA HIS A 144 26.73 -21.93 15.27
C HIS A 144 25.70 -22.93 14.69
N ASN A 145 25.11 -22.63 13.53
CA ASN A 145 24.22 -23.52 12.82
C ASN A 145 24.44 -23.48 11.29
N PRO A 146 25.55 -24.05 10.80
CA PRO A 146 25.89 -24.04 9.37
C PRO A 146 24.91 -24.85 8.51
N SER A 147 23.96 -25.53 9.12
CA SER A 147 22.90 -26.25 8.41
C SER A 147 21.65 -25.42 8.15
N ALA A 148 21.45 -24.31 8.80
CA ALA A 148 20.31 -23.45 8.58
C ALA A 148 20.50 -22.60 7.31
N LEU A 149 19.48 -22.57 6.48
CA LEU A 149 19.36 -21.64 5.37
C LEU A 149 18.23 -20.67 5.67
N THR A 150 18.52 -19.38 5.65
CA THR A 150 17.51 -18.33 5.76
C THR A 150 17.52 -17.51 4.49
N ILE A 151 16.36 -17.35 3.86
CA ILE A 151 16.15 -16.53 2.67
C ILE A 151 15.14 -15.43 3.02
N LEU A 152 15.50 -14.17 2.82
CA LEU A 152 14.56 -13.06 2.87
C LEU A 152 13.94 -12.84 1.50
N VAL A 153 12.63 -12.72 1.46
CA VAL A 153 11.84 -12.55 0.24
C VAL A 153 11.02 -11.28 0.37
N GLY A 154 11.24 -10.33 -0.53
CA GLY A 154 10.37 -9.18 -0.69
C GLY A 154 9.38 -9.41 -1.85
N THR A 155 8.09 -9.17 -1.62
CA THR A 155 7.05 -9.29 -2.65
C THR A 155 6.66 -7.94 -3.24
N TYR A 156 6.06 -7.93 -4.43
CA TYR A 156 5.41 -6.73 -4.97
C TYR A 156 4.19 -6.29 -4.15
N GLY A 157 3.56 -7.21 -3.41
CA GLY A 157 2.48 -6.93 -2.48
C GLY A 157 2.90 -6.20 -1.20
N GLY A 158 4.21 -5.98 -1.02
CA GLY A 158 4.76 -5.23 0.12
C GLY A 158 5.01 -6.09 1.37
N GLU A 159 5.09 -7.40 1.24
CA GLU A 159 5.49 -8.28 2.33
C GLU A 159 7.00 -8.52 2.32
N ILE A 160 7.58 -8.67 3.52
CA ILE A 160 8.89 -9.26 3.74
C ILE A 160 8.68 -10.59 4.46
N ILE A 161 9.11 -11.67 3.83
CA ILE A 161 8.92 -13.04 4.30
C ILE A 161 10.30 -13.64 4.60
N GLU A 162 10.45 -14.24 5.77
CA GLU A 162 11.62 -15.06 6.09
C GLU A 162 11.29 -16.52 5.84
N LEU A 163 12.03 -17.14 4.92
CA LEU A 163 11.99 -18.57 4.69
C LEU A 163 13.17 -19.22 5.43
N SER A 164 12.88 -20.07 6.40
CA SER A 164 13.88 -20.79 7.15
C SER A 164 13.78 -22.29 6.84
N ALA A 165 14.89 -22.91 6.46
CA ALA A 165 14.99 -24.32 6.18
C ALA A 165 16.13 -24.94 6.98
N GLU A 166 15.90 -26.07 7.59
CA GLU A 166 16.97 -26.91 8.14
C GLU A 166 17.45 -27.88 7.08
N LYS A 167 18.77 -28.02 6.93
CA LYS A 167 19.34 -29.07 6.11
C LYS A 167 18.90 -30.42 6.67
N GLY A 168 18.08 -31.14 5.91
CA GLY A 168 17.56 -32.42 6.33
C GLY A 168 18.71 -33.36 6.74
N SER A 169 18.67 -33.87 7.98
CA SER A 169 19.51 -34.99 8.39
C SER A 169 19.01 -36.18 7.61
N SER A 170 19.71 -36.57 6.55
CA SER A 170 19.45 -37.83 5.86
C SER A 170 19.66 -38.97 6.87
N HIS A 171 18.60 -39.45 7.50
CA HIS A 171 18.56 -40.79 8.07
C HIS A 171 18.50 -41.77 6.93
N ALA A 172 19.56 -41.80 6.13
CA ALA A 172 19.79 -42.90 5.21
C ALA A 172 20.19 -44.11 6.05
N ASN A 173 19.33 -45.13 6.07
CA ASN A 173 19.64 -46.47 6.49
C ASN A 173 20.97 -46.91 5.85
N LYS A 174 22.07 -46.85 6.61
CA LYS A 174 23.32 -47.49 6.21
C LYS A 174 23.17 -48.98 6.28
N LYS A 175 22.94 -49.64 5.15
CA LYS A 175 23.39 -50.99 4.89
C LYS A 175 24.13 -50.99 3.56
N GLY A 176 25.44 -51.14 3.64
CA GLY A 176 26.26 -51.76 2.62
C GLY A 176 27.13 -50.87 1.73
N SER A 177 28.44 -51.05 1.95
CA SER A 177 29.58 -50.98 1.03
C SER A 177 30.26 -49.64 0.76
N ASP A 178 31.53 -49.66 1.17
CA ASP A 178 32.63 -48.75 0.81
C ASP A 178 32.78 -48.55 -0.70
N ALA A 179 32.85 -47.28 -1.10
CA ALA A 179 33.70 -46.84 -2.21
C ALA A 179 33.90 -45.32 -2.07
N GLY A 180 35.16 -44.89 -1.87
CA GLY A 180 35.54 -43.50 -1.80
C GLY A 180 35.32 -42.74 -3.09
N GLY A 181 34.88 -41.51 -2.97
CA GLY A 181 34.74 -40.58 -4.10
C GLY A 181 34.19 -39.22 -3.61
N ALA A 182 35.01 -38.21 -3.75
CA ALA A 182 34.81 -36.84 -3.39
C ALA A 182 33.45 -36.24 -3.80
N GLY A 183 32.87 -35.43 -2.93
CA GLY A 183 31.79 -34.50 -3.23
C GLY A 183 30.45 -34.92 -2.63
N GLU A 184 30.28 -34.78 -1.31
CA GLU A 184 28.94 -34.79 -0.69
C GLU A 184 28.16 -33.58 -1.20
N HIS A 185 27.37 -33.78 -2.24
CA HIS A 185 26.28 -32.87 -2.58
C HIS A 185 25.25 -32.91 -1.43
N ARG A 186 25.34 -31.97 -0.51
CA ARG A 186 24.38 -31.80 0.56
C ARG A 186 23.05 -31.41 -0.08
N ASN A 187 22.09 -32.30 -0.10
CA ASN A 187 20.71 -32.01 -0.52
C ASN A 187 20.11 -31.03 0.48
N LEU A 188 19.92 -29.79 0.05
CA LEU A 188 19.07 -28.82 0.74
C LEU A 188 17.63 -29.27 0.51
N ASP A 189 16.99 -29.83 1.53
CA ASP A 189 15.58 -30.19 1.48
C ASP A 189 14.78 -29.08 2.17
N LEU A 190 14.09 -28.24 1.38
CA LEU A 190 13.19 -27.20 1.87
C LEU A 190 11.75 -27.73 2.12
N SER A 191 11.51 -29.03 2.02
CA SER A 191 10.18 -29.63 2.25
C SER A 191 9.66 -29.41 3.69
N HIS A 192 10.54 -29.09 4.62
CA HIS A 192 10.24 -28.73 6.01
C HIS A 192 10.55 -27.26 6.33
N SER A 193 10.52 -26.37 5.32
CA SER A 193 10.74 -24.95 5.56
C SER A 193 9.57 -24.31 6.31
N THR A 194 9.90 -23.45 7.26
CA THR A 194 8.95 -22.52 7.87
C THR A 194 9.00 -21.19 7.14
N ALA A 195 7.87 -20.53 7.05
CA ALA A 195 7.78 -19.20 6.47
C ALA A 195 7.07 -18.28 7.46
N ASP A 196 7.76 -17.22 7.84
CA ASP A 196 7.25 -16.20 8.72
C ASP A 196 7.17 -14.85 8.00
N VAL A 197 6.03 -14.19 8.04
CA VAL A 197 5.89 -12.85 7.47
C VAL A 197 6.37 -11.85 8.52
N LEU A 198 7.53 -11.24 8.24
CA LEU A 198 8.15 -10.26 9.15
C LEU A 198 7.50 -8.90 9.06
N LEU A 199 7.03 -8.53 7.85
CA LEU A 199 6.45 -7.22 7.59
C LEU A 199 5.34 -7.34 6.54
N HIS A 200 4.23 -6.65 6.79
CA HIS A 200 3.25 -6.29 5.80
C HIS A 200 3.27 -4.78 5.58
N SER A 201 3.10 -4.31 4.35
CA SER A 201 2.93 -2.88 4.05
C SER A 201 1.93 -2.65 2.93
N HIS A 202 1.43 -1.42 2.81
CA HIS A 202 0.77 -0.99 1.59
C HIS A 202 1.80 -0.95 0.45
N TYR A 203 1.42 -1.32 -0.77
CA TYR A 203 2.41 -1.62 -1.81
C TYR A 203 2.45 -0.60 -2.97
N SER A 204 1.37 0.11 -3.25
CA SER A 204 1.26 0.98 -4.42
C SER A 204 0.61 2.31 -4.07
N GLY A 205 1.03 3.38 -4.74
CA GLY A 205 0.51 4.72 -4.54
C GLY A 205 0.71 5.25 -3.14
N GLU A 206 -0.19 6.06 -2.65
CA GLU A 206 -0.13 6.73 -1.37
C GLU A 206 -1.09 6.12 -0.34
N LEU A 207 -0.72 6.21 0.93
CA LEU A 207 -1.56 5.83 2.06
C LEU A 207 -2.30 7.07 2.57
N TRP A 208 -3.65 7.00 2.63
CA TRP A 208 -4.49 8.16 2.91
C TRP A 208 -5.34 8.04 4.17
N GLY A 209 -6.14 6.98 4.24
CA GLY A 209 -7.12 6.80 5.30
C GLY A 209 -6.54 6.08 6.49
N LEU A 210 -6.88 6.59 7.69
CA LEU A 210 -6.49 6.03 8.98
C LEU A 210 -7.66 6.18 9.95
N ALA A 211 -8.08 5.10 10.58
CA ALA A 211 -9.14 5.11 11.59
C ALA A 211 -8.84 4.14 12.74
N PRO A 212 -8.55 4.61 13.95
CA PRO A 212 -8.53 3.78 15.15
C PRO A 212 -9.90 3.20 15.43
N HIS A 213 -9.94 1.98 15.98
CA HIS A 213 -11.20 1.36 16.39
C HIS A 213 -11.78 2.06 17.63
N PRO A 214 -13.09 2.36 17.66
CA PRO A 214 -13.67 3.19 18.71
C PRO A 214 -13.70 2.55 20.10
N LEU A 215 -13.70 1.21 20.18
CA LEU A 215 -13.83 0.46 21.44
C LEU A 215 -12.62 -0.43 21.77
N ASP A 216 -11.86 -0.87 20.78
CA ASP A 216 -10.66 -1.70 20.98
C ASP A 216 -9.40 -0.89 20.62
N PRO A 217 -8.66 -0.36 21.61
CA PRO A 217 -7.49 0.50 21.35
C PRO A 217 -6.33 -0.22 20.67
N ASP A 218 -6.40 -1.56 20.55
CA ASP A 218 -5.42 -2.35 19.84
C ASP A 218 -5.61 -2.35 18.32
N LEU A 219 -6.79 -1.98 17.84
CA LEU A 219 -7.14 -2.08 16.44
C LEU A 219 -7.14 -0.73 15.72
N TYR A 220 -6.68 -0.74 14.48
CA TYR A 220 -6.87 0.38 13.55
C TYR A 220 -7.03 -0.11 12.11
N ALA A 221 -7.68 0.70 11.29
CA ALA A 221 -7.87 0.43 9.87
C ALA A 221 -7.11 1.45 9.02
N THR A 222 -6.58 1.01 7.87
CA THR A 222 -5.95 1.86 6.87
C THR A 222 -6.50 1.57 5.48
N VAL A 223 -6.51 2.60 4.62
CA VAL A 223 -6.84 2.48 3.19
C VAL A 223 -5.95 3.40 2.36
N GLY A 224 -5.68 3.02 1.12
CA GLY A 224 -4.83 3.80 0.23
C GLY A 224 -5.08 3.52 -1.25
N ASP A 225 -4.15 4.02 -2.08
CA ASP A 225 -4.20 3.86 -3.54
C ASP A 225 -3.96 2.42 -4.00
N ASP A 226 -3.40 1.58 -3.14
CA ASP A 226 -3.17 0.15 -3.40
C ASP A 226 -4.44 -0.70 -3.44
N LYS A 227 -5.61 -0.07 -3.28
CA LYS A 227 -6.92 -0.72 -3.33
C LYS A 227 -7.08 -1.80 -2.26
N THR A 228 -6.57 -1.54 -1.06
CA THR A 228 -6.77 -2.43 0.09
C THR A 228 -7.33 -1.68 1.28
N LEU A 229 -8.24 -2.34 2.00
CA LEU A 229 -8.62 -2.02 3.37
C LEU A 229 -7.88 -2.99 4.28
N ARG A 230 -7.06 -2.49 5.18
CA ARG A 230 -6.28 -3.31 6.11
C ARG A 230 -6.66 -3.01 7.56
N VAL A 231 -6.76 -4.05 8.37
CA VAL A 231 -6.98 -3.95 9.82
C VAL A 231 -5.76 -4.54 10.53
N TRP A 232 -5.23 -3.79 11.47
CA TRP A 232 -3.96 -4.04 12.14
C TRP A 232 -4.13 -4.14 13.65
N SER A 233 -3.22 -4.84 14.31
CA SER A 233 -3.02 -4.83 15.76
C SER A 233 -1.81 -3.97 16.11
N ILE A 234 -1.99 -3.02 17.04
CA ILE A 234 -0.90 -2.20 17.59
C ILE A 234 0.02 -3.07 18.45
N ARG A 235 -0.54 -3.86 19.37
CA ARG A 235 0.25 -4.72 20.30
C ARG A 235 0.98 -5.83 19.56
N GLY A 236 0.27 -6.45 18.60
CA GLY A 236 0.86 -7.50 17.77
C GLY A 236 1.83 -6.98 16.72
N ASN A 237 1.83 -5.66 16.45
CA ASN A 237 2.57 -5.03 15.36
C ASN A 237 2.42 -5.81 14.05
N CYS A 238 1.21 -6.26 13.74
CA CYS A 238 0.93 -7.14 12.63
C CYS A 238 -0.38 -6.82 11.92
N LEU A 239 -0.46 -7.25 10.67
CA LEU A 239 -1.67 -7.23 9.87
C LEU A 239 -2.60 -8.37 10.32
N LEU A 240 -3.82 -8.03 10.71
CA LEU A 240 -4.83 -9.02 11.10
C LEU A 240 -5.72 -9.42 9.92
N LYS A 241 -6.04 -8.46 9.06
CA LYS A 241 -6.89 -8.70 7.90
C LYS A 241 -6.61 -7.67 6.81
N ALA A 242 -6.53 -8.14 5.56
CA ALA A 242 -6.63 -7.30 4.38
C ALA A 242 -7.83 -7.69 3.55
N GLN A 243 -8.52 -6.69 3.04
CA GLN A 243 -9.66 -6.81 2.16
C GLN A 243 -9.36 -6.05 0.86
N PRO A 244 -9.28 -6.75 -0.29
CA PRO A 244 -9.16 -6.09 -1.58
C PRO A 244 -10.37 -5.20 -1.87
N LEU A 245 -10.10 -4.03 -2.45
CA LEU A 245 -11.07 -3.03 -2.89
C LEU A 245 -11.04 -2.91 -4.40
N TYR A 246 -12.12 -2.39 -5.00
CA TYR A 246 -12.17 -2.20 -6.46
C TYR A 246 -11.41 -0.96 -6.94
N TRP A 247 -11.37 0.08 -6.12
CA TRP A 247 -10.80 1.39 -6.44
C TRP A 247 -9.87 1.87 -5.33
N PRO A 248 -8.98 2.83 -5.65
CA PRO A 248 -8.22 3.54 -4.63
C PRO A 248 -9.14 4.19 -3.60
N ALA A 249 -8.79 4.08 -2.32
CA ALA A 249 -9.59 4.62 -1.23
C ALA A 249 -8.86 5.77 -0.53
N ARG A 250 -9.61 6.82 -0.18
CA ARG A 250 -9.07 8.04 0.43
C ARG A 250 -9.35 8.14 1.92
N CYS A 251 -10.48 7.66 2.38
CA CYS A 251 -10.89 7.78 3.77
C CYS A 251 -11.59 6.52 4.28
N VAL A 252 -11.48 6.30 5.57
CA VAL A 252 -12.10 5.19 6.29
C VAL A 252 -12.53 5.66 7.66
N THR A 253 -13.66 5.14 8.14
CA THR A 253 -14.14 5.39 9.50
C THR A 253 -14.86 4.17 10.06
N TRP A 254 -14.80 4.01 11.37
CA TRP A 254 -15.56 2.98 12.09
C TRP A 254 -16.93 3.50 12.50
N HIS A 255 -17.91 2.62 12.44
CA HIS A 255 -19.18 2.83 13.15
C HIS A 255 -18.91 2.84 14.67
N PRO A 256 -19.59 3.68 15.47
CA PRO A 256 -19.33 3.80 16.92
C PRO A 256 -19.37 2.49 17.70
N LEU A 257 -20.15 1.51 17.26
CA LEU A 257 -20.19 0.16 17.84
C LEU A 257 -18.99 -0.72 17.47
N GLY A 258 -18.07 -0.27 16.62
CA GLY A 258 -16.89 -1.02 16.19
C GLY A 258 -17.17 -2.24 15.29
N THR A 259 -18.42 -2.43 14.86
CA THR A 259 -18.86 -3.61 14.09
C THR A 259 -18.98 -3.36 12.59
N ALA A 260 -18.77 -2.13 12.16
CA ALA A 260 -18.81 -1.76 10.75
C ALA A 260 -17.79 -0.67 10.40
N LEU A 261 -17.46 -0.61 9.11
CA LEU A 261 -16.57 0.40 8.50
C LEU A 261 -17.25 1.04 7.31
N ALA A 262 -17.04 2.34 7.14
CA ALA A 262 -17.33 3.04 5.90
C ALA A 262 -16.02 3.42 5.20
N VAL A 263 -15.96 3.23 3.89
CA VAL A 263 -14.80 3.54 3.04
C VAL A 263 -15.25 4.47 1.92
N GLY A 264 -14.56 5.61 1.77
CA GLY A 264 -14.74 6.55 0.67
C GLY A 264 -13.65 6.41 -0.39
N PHE A 265 -14.05 6.43 -1.67
CA PHE A 265 -13.18 6.12 -2.79
C PHE A 265 -12.79 7.35 -3.62
N HIS A 266 -11.64 7.22 -4.29
CA HIS A 266 -11.12 8.23 -5.20
C HIS A 266 -11.84 8.21 -6.55
N GLU A 267 -12.10 7.01 -7.10
CA GLU A 267 -12.74 6.81 -8.40
C GLU A 267 -13.86 5.79 -8.33
N SER A 268 -14.88 5.96 -9.17
CA SER A 268 -15.86 4.91 -9.46
C SER A 268 -16.03 4.78 -10.96
N ALA A 269 -16.03 3.56 -11.49
CA ALA A 269 -16.36 3.34 -12.87
C ALA A 269 -17.86 3.60 -13.11
N LYS A 270 -18.23 4.35 -14.16
CA LYS A 270 -19.60 4.40 -14.65
C LYS A 270 -19.98 3.00 -15.18
N GLY A 271 -20.92 2.36 -14.55
CA GLY A 271 -21.51 1.11 -15.03
C GLY A 271 -21.77 0.19 -13.84
N GLY A 272 -23.04 0.09 -13.46
CA GLY A 272 -23.49 -0.76 -12.38
C GLY A 272 -22.91 -2.18 -12.50
N TYR A 273 -22.38 -2.65 -11.42
CA TYR A 273 -21.95 -4.02 -11.23
C TYR A 273 -23.16 -4.94 -11.42
N LYS A 274 -23.29 -5.55 -12.61
CA LYS A 274 -24.16 -6.70 -12.76
C LYS A 274 -23.47 -7.88 -12.09
N GLY A 275 -24.03 -8.32 -10.99
CA GLY A 275 -23.51 -9.44 -10.21
C GLY A 275 -23.08 -10.61 -11.10
N ALA A 276 -21.96 -11.22 -10.76
CA ALA A 276 -21.37 -12.34 -11.46
C ALA A 276 -22.36 -13.52 -11.52
N ALA A 277 -23.04 -13.65 -12.66
CA ALA A 277 -23.77 -14.86 -12.99
C ALA A 277 -22.77 -15.98 -13.27
N LYS A 278 -22.97 -17.12 -12.62
CA LYS A 278 -22.22 -18.36 -12.80
C LYS A 278 -22.04 -18.70 -14.28
N GLY A 279 -20.85 -18.51 -14.83
CA GLY A 279 -20.49 -18.90 -16.19
C GLY A 279 -20.22 -20.40 -16.27
N LYS A 280 -21.06 -21.10 -17.02
CA LYS A 280 -20.80 -22.45 -17.54
C LYS A 280 -19.73 -22.36 -18.63
N GLY A 281 -18.81 -23.31 -18.62
CA GLY A 281 -17.73 -23.42 -19.58
C GLY A 281 -18.20 -23.57 -21.03
N GLY A 282 -17.46 -22.94 -21.94
CA GLY A 282 -17.58 -23.12 -23.38
C GLY A 282 -16.25 -22.74 -24.02
N ALA A 283 -15.62 -23.74 -24.64
CA ALA A 283 -14.42 -23.58 -25.44
C ALA A 283 -14.70 -22.76 -26.71
N ALA A 284 -13.83 -21.80 -27.04
CA ALA A 284 -13.91 -21.13 -28.35
C ALA A 284 -12.53 -21.01 -29.00
N ALA A 285 -12.52 -21.33 -30.26
CA ALA A 285 -11.42 -21.46 -31.19
C ALA A 285 -10.78 -20.12 -31.58
N ALA A 286 -9.49 -20.21 -32.02
CA ALA A 286 -8.70 -19.10 -32.55
C ALA A 286 -9.18 -18.67 -33.98
N PRO A 287 -9.04 -17.39 -34.35
CA PRO A 287 -9.05 -16.99 -35.74
C PRO A 287 -7.68 -16.57 -36.30
N ALA A 288 -7.58 -16.81 -37.60
CA ALA A 288 -6.40 -16.74 -38.44
C ALA A 288 -5.93 -15.31 -38.79
N ALA A 289 -4.65 -15.23 -39.17
CA ALA A 289 -3.90 -14.05 -39.60
C ALA A 289 -4.39 -13.46 -40.94
N ALA A 290 -4.44 -12.12 -41.04
CA ALA A 290 -4.52 -11.39 -42.29
C ALA A 290 -3.36 -10.37 -42.43
N LYS A 291 -2.66 -10.45 -43.57
CA LYS A 291 -1.57 -9.55 -44.02
C LYS A 291 -2.12 -8.24 -44.60
N GLY A 292 -1.55 -7.12 -44.29
CA GLY A 292 -1.82 -5.84 -44.95
C GLY A 292 -0.64 -4.87 -44.92
N LYS A 293 -0.35 -4.33 -46.11
CA LYS A 293 0.87 -3.63 -46.54
C LYS A 293 1.04 -2.21 -45.98
N SER A 294 2.32 -1.83 -45.92
CA SER A 294 2.85 -0.48 -45.63
C SER A 294 2.59 0.58 -46.70
N THR A 295 2.39 1.82 -46.31
CA THR A 295 2.83 3.01 -47.08
C THR A 295 3.10 4.19 -46.15
N VAL A 296 4.31 4.74 -46.28
CA VAL A 296 4.77 6.00 -45.67
C VAL A 296 4.50 7.17 -46.63
N PRO A 297 4.24 8.36 -46.15
CA PRO A 297 4.81 9.56 -46.79
C PRO A 297 5.57 10.49 -45.84
N LYS A 298 6.63 11.05 -46.41
CA LYS A 298 7.59 12.04 -45.87
C LYS A 298 7.06 13.48 -46.01
N ASN A 299 7.74 14.36 -45.24
CA ASN A 299 7.90 15.84 -45.36
C ASN A 299 6.93 16.67 -44.49
N ALA A 300 7.34 17.78 -43.86
CA ALA A 300 8.51 18.65 -43.95
C ALA A 300 8.62 19.54 -42.71
N ALA A 301 9.80 20.00 -42.50
CA ALA A 301 10.22 20.94 -41.44
C ALA A 301 9.63 22.35 -41.52
N LYS A 302 9.42 23.00 -40.36
CA LYS A 302 9.73 24.45 -40.20
C LYS A 302 10.01 24.80 -38.73
N ARG A 303 11.12 25.51 -38.57
CA ARG A 303 11.65 26.15 -37.37
C ARG A 303 10.72 27.26 -36.87
N ASN A 304 10.64 27.48 -35.55
CA ASN A 304 10.88 28.78 -34.94
C ASN A 304 11.14 28.66 -33.44
N SER A 305 11.99 29.55 -33.01
CA SER A 305 12.70 29.69 -31.75
C SER A 305 11.90 30.33 -30.63
N ALA A 306 12.37 30.05 -29.40
CA ALA A 306 12.41 30.86 -28.17
C ALA A 306 11.30 30.63 -27.13
N ALA A 307 11.67 30.12 -26.02
CA ALA A 307 11.87 30.73 -24.69
C ALA A 307 12.12 29.61 -23.67
N VAL A 308 13.13 29.84 -22.83
CA VAL A 308 13.55 29.00 -21.70
C VAL A 308 12.66 29.37 -20.54
N GLU A 309 12.02 28.39 -19.92
CA GLU A 309 11.54 28.44 -18.54
C GLU A 309 11.94 27.13 -17.84
N ASP A 310 12.71 27.31 -16.77
CA ASP A 310 13.20 26.25 -15.90
C ASP A 310 12.04 25.64 -15.13
N GLY A 311 11.79 24.35 -15.35
CA GLY A 311 10.87 23.55 -14.58
C GLY A 311 11.58 22.27 -14.13
N GLU A 312 11.83 22.14 -12.85
CA GLU A 312 12.34 20.91 -12.23
C GLU A 312 11.25 19.83 -12.28
N ASP A 313 11.44 18.85 -13.16
CA ASP A 313 10.61 17.68 -13.27
C ASP A 313 11.24 16.50 -12.53
N GLY A 314 10.64 16.14 -11.39
CA GLY A 314 10.85 14.85 -10.72
C GLY A 314 9.97 13.76 -11.35
N GLY A 315 10.33 13.26 -12.53
CA GLY A 315 9.62 12.18 -13.19
C GLY A 315 9.99 10.80 -12.64
N GLY A 316 9.08 10.19 -11.90
CA GLY A 316 9.10 8.75 -11.62
C GLY A 316 8.35 8.00 -12.71
N ASP A 317 9.08 7.30 -13.58
CA ASP A 317 8.52 6.50 -14.66
C ASP A 317 7.72 5.30 -14.12
N ASN A 318 6.41 5.37 -14.27
CA ASN A 318 5.50 4.23 -14.11
C ASN A 318 5.55 3.35 -15.37
N ILE A 319 6.33 2.26 -15.33
CA ILE A 319 6.29 1.21 -16.35
C ILE A 319 5.19 0.19 -15.98
N TYR A 320 3.95 0.49 -16.28
CA TYR A 320 2.87 -0.50 -16.40
C TYR A 320 1.87 -0.05 -17.49
N GLU A 321 2.19 -0.37 -18.75
CA GLU A 321 1.17 -0.46 -19.79
C GLU A 321 0.60 -1.89 -19.82
N SER A 322 -0.61 -2.04 -19.32
CA SER A 322 -1.44 -3.20 -19.62
C SER A 322 -2.04 -3.00 -21.01
N GLY A 323 -1.68 -3.87 -21.95
CA GLY A 323 -2.27 -3.89 -23.29
C GLY A 323 -3.79 -4.11 -23.26
N GLY A 324 -4.55 -3.11 -23.65
CA GLY A 324 -5.99 -3.15 -23.89
C GLY A 324 -6.30 -2.36 -25.15
N GLY A 325 -6.90 -3.03 -26.13
CA GLY A 325 -7.19 -2.51 -27.46
C GLY A 325 -8.05 -1.26 -27.46
N ALA A 326 -7.72 -0.36 -28.37
CA ALA A 326 -8.45 0.86 -28.66
C ALA A 326 -9.88 0.58 -29.14
N SER A 327 -10.88 1.07 -28.41
CA SER A 327 -12.20 1.36 -28.92
C SER A 327 -12.41 2.88 -28.91
N THR A 328 -12.52 3.45 -30.11
CA THR A 328 -12.89 4.85 -30.34
C THR A 328 -14.35 5.07 -29.99
N GLY A 329 -14.59 5.65 -28.81
CA GLY A 329 -15.87 6.20 -28.41
C GLY A 329 -15.59 7.20 -27.30
N ALA A 330 -15.97 8.47 -27.51
CA ALA A 330 -15.84 9.52 -26.50
C ALA A 330 -16.56 9.10 -25.22
N ALA A 331 -15.83 8.53 -24.25
CA ALA A 331 -16.34 8.21 -22.93
C ALA A 331 -16.37 9.50 -22.12
N ASP A 332 -17.57 9.94 -21.78
CA ASP A 332 -17.83 10.95 -20.76
C ASP A 332 -17.29 10.42 -19.41
N THR A 333 -16.03 10.78 -19.08
CA THR A 333 -15.33 10.35 -17.88
C THR A 333 -15.68 11.26 -16.70
N THR A 334 -16.94 11.22 -16.25
CA THR A 334 -17.27 11.79 -14.94
C THR A 334 -16.89 10.77 -13.87
N HIS A 335 -15.73 11.01 -13.22
CA HIS A 335 -15.31 10.25 -12.04
C HIS A 335 -16.27 10.58 -10.89
N LYS A 336 -16.90 9.56 -10.31
CA LYS A 336 -17.80 9.70 -9.17
C LYS A 336 -17.17 9.01 -7.97
N GLY A 337 -17.12 9.68 -6.81
CA GLY A 337 -16.74 9.08 -5.56
C GLY A 337 -17.79 8.07 -5.09
N ALA A 338 -17.38 6.86 -4.79
CA ALA A 338 -18.22 5.84 -4.19
C ALA A 338 -18.00 5.76 -2.67
N ILE A 339 -19.00 5.22 -1.97
CA ILE A 339 -18.92 4.88 -0.54
C ILE A 339 -19.34 3.42 -0.43
N HIS A 340 -18.54 2.61 0.30
CA HIS A 340 -18.91 1.25 0.65
C HIS A 340 -18.98 1.09 2.16
N LEU A 341 -19.96 0.32 2.62
CA LEU A 341 -20.09 -0.12 4.00
C LEU A 341 -19.71 -1.59 4.11
N TYR A 342 -18.92 -1.89 5.13
CA TYR A 342 -18.46 -3.23 5.44
C TYR A 342 -18.83 -3.60 6.87
N SER A 343 -19.31 -4.83 7.09
CA SER A 343 -19.35 -5.39 8.44
C SER A 343 -17.97 -5.86 8.86
N PHE A 344 -17.71 -5.75 10.14
CA PHE A 344 -16.51 -6.26 10.79
C PHE A 344 -16.88 -7.18 11.92
N HIS A 345 -16.34 -8.40 11.90
CA HIS A 345 -16.52 -9.37 12.96
C HIS A 345 -15.17 -9.99 13.36
N LYS A 346 -14.85 -9.90 14.67
CA LYS A 346 -13.63 -10.48 15.27
C LYS A 346 -14.07 -11.58 16.22
N PRO A 347 -14.20 -12.85 15.77
CA PRO A 347 -14.58 -13.95 16.65
C PRO A 347 -13.48 -14.26 17.66
N SER A 348 -13.85 -14.84 18.79
CA SER A 348 -12.92 -15.23 19.87
C SER A 348 -11.87 -16.27 19.44
N ASN A 349 -12.14 -17.02 18.37
CA ASN A 349 -11.24 -18.03 17.79
C ASN A 349 -10.36 -17.51 16.64
N GLY A 350 -10.34 -16.21 16.39
CA GLY A 350 -9.22 -15.53 15.76
C GLY A 350 -9.36 -14.99 14.36
N ARG A 351 -10.14 -15.52 13.42
CA ARG A 351 -10.09 -15.05 12.03
C ARG A 351 -11.10 -13.94 11.76
N ILE A 352 -10.61 -12.71 11.57
CA ILE A 352 -11.44 -11.54 11.24
C ILE A 352 -12.18 -11.74 9.93
N GLU A 353 -13.47 -11.42 9.92
CA GLU A 353 -14.32 -11.37 8.75
C GLU A 353 -14.71 -9.92 8.43
N ILE A 354 -14.53 -9.54 7.15
CA ILE A 354 -14.97 -8.26 6.59
C ILE A 354 -15.83 -8.59 5.38
N LYS A 355 -17.09 -8.11 5.37
CA LYS A 355 -18.02 -8.34 4.27
C LYS A 355 -18.66 -7.02 3.83
N LYS A 356 -18.70 -6.75 2.51
CA LYS A 356 -19.41 -5.59 1.97
C LYS A 356 -20.92 -5.73 2.21
N ARG A 357 -21.56 -4.70 2.74
CA ARG A 357 -22.97 -4.66 3.10
C ARG A 357 -23.81 -3.70 2.27
N ALA A 358 -23.22 -2.57 1.90
CA ALA A 358 -23.84 -1.59 1.03
C ALA A 358 -22.80 -0.91 0.17
N ASP A 359 -23.23 -0.35 -0.95
CA ASP A 359 -22.46 0.56 -1.78
C ASP A 359 -23.36 1.62 -2.39
N GLY A 360 -22.83 2.83 -2.54
CA GLY A 360 -23.52 3.96 -3.15
C GLY A 360 -22.55 4.90 -3.84
N CYS A 361 -23.07 5.66 -4.81
CA CYS A 361 -22.29 6.61 -5.58
C CYS A 361 -23.16 7.82 -5.94
N THR A 362 -23.37 8.73 -4.98
CA THR A 362 -24.13 9.96 -5.18
C THR A 362 -23.24 11.17 -5.46
N SER A 363 -21.99 11.12 -5.06
CA SER A 363 -21.00 12.18 -5.26
C SER A 363 -20.54 12.26 -6.74
N LEU A 364 -20.23 13.48 -7.19
CA LEU A 364 -19.71 13.74 -8.54
C LEU A 364 -18.18 13.67 -8.62
N ALA A 365 -17.48 13.60 -7.49
CA ALA A 365 -16.03 13.49 -7.38
C ALA A 365 -15.66 12.60 -6.18
N TRP A 366 -14.37 12.41 -5.93
CA TRP A 366 -13.91 11.55 -4.83
C TRP A 366 -14.32 12.04 -3.45
N ILE A 367 -14.39 11.12 -2.49
CA ILE A 367 -14.70 11.37 -1.09
C ILE A 367 -13.38 11.62 -0.35
N ASN A 368 -13.26 12.82 0.27
CA ASN A 368 -12.05 13.19 1.02
C ASN A 368 -12.10 12.76 2.49
N ASP A 369 -13.28 12.87 3.11
CA ASP A 369 -13.48 12.48 4.51
C ASP A 369 -14.87 11.89 4.72
N ILE A 370 -14.99 10.98 5.67
CA ILE A 370 -16.23 10.28 5.97
C ILE A 370 -16.32 10.01 7.47
N LYS A 371 -17.49 10.27 8.08
CA LYS A 371 -17.71 10.01 9.52
C LYS A 371 -19.13 9.59 9.82
N PHE A 372 -19.26 8.67 10.78
CA PHE A 372 -20.53 8.39 11.43
C PHE A 372 -20.81 9.41 12.54
N SER A 373 -22.07 9.72 12.73
CA SER A 373 -22.53 10.44 13.92
C SER A 373 -22.25 9.62 15.19
N PRO A 374 -22.16 10.25 16.38
CA PRO A 374 -21.88 9.54 17.63
C PRO A 374 -22.87 8.42 17.95
N ASP A 375 -24.14 8.54 17.54
CA ASP A 375 -25.18 7.50 17.66
C ASP A 375 -25.15 6.46 16.54
N GLY A 376 -24.31 6.66 15.49
CA GLY A 376 -24.18 5.76 14.34
C GLY A 376 -25.31 5.85 13.31
N GLN A 377 -26.31 6.73 13.50
CA GLN A 377 -27.51 6.77 12.64
C GLN A 377 -27.36 7.66 11.41
N VAL A 378 -26.33 8.50 11.36
CA VAL A 378 -26.04 9.35 10.20
C VAL A 378 -24.59 9.15 9.75
N LEU A 379 -24.39 9.04 8.45
CA LEU A 379 -23.08 9.06 7.83
C LEU A 379 -22.93 10.34 7.02
N LEU A 380 -21.89 11.12 7.31
CA LEU A 380 -21.52 12.29 6.51
C LEU A 380 -20.31 11.99 5.64
N ALA A 381 -20.34 12.45 4.40
CA ALA A 381 -19.26 12.27 3.44
C ALA A 381 -18.92 13.59 2.74
N GLY A 382 -17.74 14.11 2.99
CA GLY A 382 -17.20 15.31 2.37
C GLY A 382 -16.53 15.00 1.03
N SER A 383 -16.98 15.67 -0.03
CA SER A 383 -16.54 15.37 -1.40
C SER A 383 -15.73 16.51 -2.01
N HIS A 384 -14.87 16.12 -2.95
CA HIS A 384 -14.13 17.05 -3.80
C HIS A 384 -15.03 17.88 -4.74
N ASP A 385 -16.27 17.47 -4.95
CA ASP A 385 -17.28 18.22 -5.72
C ASP A 385 -17.90 19.40 -4.95
N LYS A 386 -17.33 19.79 -3.80
CA LYS A 386 -17.70 20.91 -2.95
C LYS A 386 -18.96 20.68 -2.11
N ARG A 387 -19.41 19.43 -1.99
CA ARG A 387 -20.61 19.05 -1.27
C ARG A 387 -20.29 18.12 -0.12
N LEU A 388 -21.17 18.21 0.90
CA LEU A 388 -21.27 17.20 1.94
C LEU A 388 -22.55 16.41 1.71
N TYR A 389 -22.45 15.10 1.71
CA TYR A 389 -23.57 14.17 1.56
C TYR A 389 -23.89 13.53 2.89
N ALA A 390 -25.16 13.49 3.25
CA ALA A 390 -25.63 12.80 4.45
C ALA A 390 -26.46 11.59 4.09
N PHE A 391 -26.30 10.50 4.83
CA PHE A 391 -27.05 9.27 4.66
C PHE A 391 -27.62 8.81 5.98
N ASP A 392 -28.89 8.39 5.99
CA ASP A 392 -29.48 7.72 7.15
C ASP A 392 -28.99 6.28 7.20
N ILE A 393 -28.41 5.90 8.30
CA ILE A 393 -27.88 4.56 8.56
C ILE A 393 -28.85 3.84 9.49
N PRO A 394 -29.41 2.69 9.09
CA PRO A 394 -30.30 1.92 9.93
C PRO A 394 -29.58 1.49 11.22
N GLU A 395 -30.32 1.52 12.34
CA GLU A 395 -29.83 1.03 13.61
C GLU A 395 -29.45 -0.46 13.50
N LEU A 396 -28.26 -0.79 13.99
CA LEU A 396 -27.86 -2.18 14.12
C LEU A 396 -28.63 -2.81 15.27
N SER A 397 -29.54 -3.73 14.97
CA SER A 397 -30.20 -4.53 15.98
C SER A 397 -29.15 -5.27 16.81
N SER A 398 -29.43 -5.45 18.10
CA SER A 398 -28.54 -6.08 19.10
C SER A 398 -28.21 -7.57 18.83
N GLY A 399 -28.35 -8.03 17.59
CA GLY A 399 -28.02 -9.38 17.13
C GLY A 399 -26.52 -9.58 16.88
N ASP A 400 -26.13 -10.83 16.75
CA ASP A 400 -24.77 -11.20 16.39
C ASP A 400 -24.39 -10.61 15.02
N ALA A 401 -23.37 -9.76 14.97
CA ALA A 401 -22.86 -9.15 13.76
C ALA A 401 -22.37 -10.18 12.70
N SER A 402 -22.18 -11.44 13.06
CA SER A 402 -21.91 -12.53 12.13
C SER A 402 -23.13 -12.96 11.32
N ASN A 403 -24.34 -12.67 11.81
CA ASN A 403 -25.60 -13.03 11.16
C ASN A 403 -25.90 -12.05 10.01
N ASP A 404 -25.90 -12.55 8.78
CA ASP A 404 -26.15 -11.72 7.57
C ASP A 404 -27.52 -11.04 7.57
N ALA A 405 -28.53 -11.59 8.26
CA ALA A 405 -29.87 -11.01 8.36
C ALA A 405 -29.90 -9.65 9.10
N VAL A 406 -28.99 -9.43 10.04
CA VAL A 406 -28.86 -8.16 10.79
C VAL A 406 -28.50 -6.99 9.87
N TRP A 407 -27.82 -7.29 8.76
CA TRP A 407 -27.34 -6.30 7.78
C TRP A 407 -28.34 -6.02 6.63
N ALA A 408 -29.43 -6.77 6.55
CA ALA A 408 -30.40 -6.58 5.45
C ALA A 408 -30.93 -5.14 5.34
N PRO A 409 -31.22 -4.39 6.44
CA PRO A 409 -31.63 -2.99 6.35
C PRO A 409 -30.57 -2.06 5.74
N TRP A 410 -29.29 -2.43 5.80
CA TRP A 410 -28.19 -1.61 5.29
C TRP A 410 -28.03 -1.67 3.76
N ALA A 411 -28.59 -2.69 3.10
CA ALA A 411 -28.31 -2.98 1.69
C ALA A 411 -28.51 -1.79 0.74
N ASN A 412 -29.46 -0.91 1.03
CA ASN A 412 -29.83 0.22 0.17
C ASN A 412 -29.69 1.59 0.88
N CYS A 413 -29.05 1.65 2.05
CA CYS A 413 -28.98 2.90 2.84
C CYS A 413 -28.15 4.00 2.17
N LEU A 414 -27.31 3.65 1.20
CA LEU A 414 -26.51 4.59 0.42
C LEU A 414 -27.07 4.91 -0.97
N ASP A 415 -28.23 4.38 -1.33
CA ASP A 415 -28.82 4.60 -2.67
C ASP A 415 -29.19 6.05 -2.92
N LYS A 416 -29.57 6.75 -1.85
CA LYS A 416 -29.98 8.14 -1.89
C LYS A 416 -29.50 8.89 -0.65
N ALA A 417 -28.86 10.04 -0.87
CA ALA A 417 -28.54 10.95 0.23
C ALA A 417 -29.83 11.51 0.89
N LYS A 418 -29.82 11.58 2.21
CA LYS A 418 -30.85 12.28 3.02
C LYS A 418 -30.93 13.76 2.62
N TYR A 419 -29.76 14.40 2.51
CA TYR A 419 -29.59 15.75 1.96
C TYR A 419 -28.18 15.95 1.41
N GLU A 420 -28.02 17.03 0.64
CA GLU A 420 -26.75 17.56 0.18
C GLU A 420 -26.53 18.95 0.76
N PHE A 421 -25.39 19.16 1.45
CA PHE A 421 -24.98 20.48 1.92
C PHE A 421 -24.00 21.08 0.90
N ASN A 422 -24.46 22.06 0.12
CA ASN A 422 -23.75 22.62 -1.04
C ASN A 422 -23.33 24.09 -0.83
N LYS A 423 -22.82 24.43 0.35
CA LYS A 423 -22.48 25.81 0.72
C LYS A 423 -21.02 26.16 0.54
N HIS A 424 -20.15 25.16 0.38
CA HIS A 424 -18.73 25.38 0.17
C HIS A 424 -18.41 25.87 -1.25
N SER A 425 -17.41 26.76 -1.35
CA SER A 425 -16.90 27.25 -2.63
C SER A 425 -15.84 26.31 -3.25
N SER A 426 -15.24 25.42 -2.43
CA SER A 426 -14.20 24.48 -2.85
C SER A 426 -14.41 23.10 -2.22
N ALA A 427 -13.52 22.14 -2.55
CA ALA A 427 -13.56 20.77 -2.08
C ALA A 427 -13.67 20.67 -0.55
N VAL A 428 -14.62 19.89 -0.04
CA VAL A 428 -14.76 19.59 1.40
C VAL A 428 -13.64 18.62 1.79
N LEU A 429 -12.85 18.98 2.81
CA LEU A 429 -11.68 18.22 3.22
C LEU A 429 -11.89 17.42 4.49
N HIS A 430 -12.54 17.99 5.50
CA HIS A 430 -12.76 17.36 6.80
C HIS A 430 -14.16 17.66 7.33
N VAL A 431 -14.65 16.75 8.16
CA VAL A 431 -15.99 16.78 8.77
C VAL A 431 -15.88 16.37 10.23
N ASP A 432 -16.55 17.06 11.14
CA ASP A 432 -16.72 16.65 12.53
C ASP A 432 -18.16 16.80 12.97
N PHE A 433 -18.62 15.94 13.89
CA PHE A 433 -19.90 16.05 14.57
C PHE A 433 -19.73 16.64 15.96
N THR A 434 -20.77 17.29 16.48
CA THR A 434 -20.92 17.51 17.91
C THR A 434 -21.18 16.19 18.63
N LEU A 435 -20.78 16.07 19.91
CA LEU A 435 -20.93 14.83 20.67
C LEU A 435 -22.40 14.44 20.86
N ASP A 436 -23.30 15.43 20.94
CA ASP A 436 -24.76 15.24 21.01
C ASP A 436 -25.40 14.93 19.63
N GLY A 437 -24.60 14.90 18.56
CA GLY A 437 -25.06 14.60 17.20
C GLY A 437 -25.94 15.67 16.54
N ARG A 438 -26.13 16.86 17.15
CA ARG A 438 -27.04 17.88 16.62
C ARG A 438 -26.47 18.70 15.47
N TYR A 439 -25.15 18.96 15.52
CA TYR A 439 -24.48 19.81 14.53
C TYR A 439 -23.28 19.11 13.94
N PHE A 440 -22.88 19.58 12.78
CA PHE A 440 -21.62 19.21 12.14
C PHE A 440 -20.83 20.48 11.79
N GLN A 441 -19.51 20.36 11.76
CA GLN A 441 -18.60 21.34 11.15
C GLN A 441 -17.88 20.72 9.97
N THR A 442 -17.58 21.55 8.97
CA THR A 442 -16.81 21.13 7.80
C THR A 442 -15.85 22.22 7.38
N ASN A 443 -14.67 21.86 6.93
CA ASN A 443 -13.78 22.79 6.25
C ASN A 443 -13.47 22.37 4.82
N CYS A 444 -13.23 23.37 3.96
CA CYS A 444 -12.90 23.14 2.57
C CYS A 444 -11.50 23.66 2.20
N GLN A 445 -11.07 23.33 0.99
CA GLN A 445 -9.77 23.75 0.44
C GLN A 445 -9.63 25.28 0.30
N ALA A 446 -10.74 26.03 0.19
CA ALA A 446 -10.74 27.50 0.17
C ALA A 446 -10.69 28.14 1.57
N ALA A 447 -10.28 27.38 2.59
CA ALA A 447 -10.20 27.83 3.99
C ALA A 447 -11.53 28.34 4.58
N GLU A 448 -12.65 27.79 4.14
CA GLU A 448 -13.96 28.05 4.74
C GLU A 448 -14.25 27.02 5.85
N LEU A 449 -14.73 27.46 7.00
CA LEU A 449 -15.29 26.64 8.07
C LEU A 449 -16.77 26.91 8.14
N LEU A 450 -17.60 25.92 7.87
CA LEU A 450 -19.05 26.01 7.87
C LEU A 450 -19.67 25.01 8.83
N PHE A 451 -20.84 25.37 9.36
CA PHE A 451 -21.59 24.56 10.31
C PHE A 451 -22.99 24.27 9.77
N GLY A 452 -23.56 23.14 10.16
CA GLY A 452 -24.91 22.77 9.77
C GLY A 452 -25.59 21.86 10.80
N ALA A 453 -26.91 21.87 10.77
CA ALA A 453 -27.74 20.99 11.59
C ALA A 453 -27.83 19.59 10.94
N VAL A 454 -27.57 18.53 11.72
CA VAL A 454 -27.49 17.15 11.23
C VAL A 454 -28.85 16.61 10.75
N ASP A 455 -29.94 17.02 11.38
CA ASP A 455 -31.30 16.56 11.05
C ASP A 455 -31.79 17.09 9.68
N THR A 456 -31.49 18.36 9.37
CA THR A 456 -32.07 19.09 8.23
C THR A 456 -31.05 19.43 7.13
N GLY A 457 -29.75 19.37 7.40
CA GLY A 457 -28.70 19.86 6.51
C GLY A 457 -28.72 21.36 6.30
N ARG A 458 -29.46 22.14 7.14
CA ARG A 458 -29.46 23.61 7.07
C ARG A 458 -28.18 24.16 7.65
N GLN A 459 -27.64 25.18 6.99
CA GLN A 459 -26.49 25.88 7.50
C GLN A 459 -26.84 26.58 8.83
N GLU A 460 -26.02 26.39 9.85
CA GLU A 460 -26.12 27.13 11.11
C GLU A 460 -25.12 28.27 11.09
N THR A 461 -25.63 29.48 11.30
CA THR A 461 -24.84 30.72 11.31
C THR A 461 -24.85 31.43 12.65
N SER A 462 -25.58 30.90 13.62
CA SER A 462 -25.69 31.49 14.96
C SER A 462 -24.44 31.17 15.78
N ALA A 463 -23.56 32.17 15.94
CA ALA A 463 -22.40 32.05 16.80
C ALA A 463 -22.77 31.72 18.25
N THR A 464 -23.94 32.20 18.74
CA THR A 464 -24.42 31.95 20.11
C THR A 464 -24.74 30.46 20.32
N LYS A 465 -25.37 29.79 19.34
CA LYS A 465 -25.68 28.37 19.44
C LYS A 465 -24.44 27.47 19.39
N LEU A 466 -23.39 27.95 18.72
CA LEU A 466 -22.15 27.18 18.51
C LEU A 466 -21.08 27.53 19.56
N ALA A 467 -21.23 28.63 20.29
CA ALA A 467 -20.26 29.05 21.31
C ALA A 467 -20.05 27.99 22.38
N ASP A 468 -21.12 27.32 22.79
CA ASP A 468 -21.11 26.29 23.82
C ASP A 468 -20.26 25.07 23.44
N TYR A 469 -20.12 24.78 22.13
CA TYR A 469 -19.34 23.66 21.64
C TYR A 469 -17.83 23.97 21.48
N ASN A 470 -17.44 25.23 21.55
CA ASN A 470 -16.05 25.69 21.40
C ASN A 470 -15.37 26.00 22.75
N GLY A 471 -16.07 25.90 23.88
CA GLY A 471 -15.56 26.20 25.20
C GLY A 471 -14.96 25.00 25.92
N GLN A 472 -13.94 25.27 26.75
CA GLN A 472 -13.54 24.37 27.84
C GLN A 472 -14.47 24.67 29.03
N LEU A 473 -15.56 23.94 29.15
CA LEU A 473 -16.46 24.06 30.28
C LEU A 473 -16.55 22.70 30.96
N GLU A 474 -15.38 22.27 31.51
CA GLU A 474 -15.26 21.00 32.23
C GLU A 474 -16.11 20.91 33.49
N ASP A 475 -16.62 22.08 34.01
CA ASP A 475 -17.27 22.17 35.31
C ASP A 475 -18.76 22.58 35.25
N ASP A 476 -19.36 22.72 34.07
CA ASP A 476 -20.76 23.08 33.95
C ASP A 476 -21.64 21.87 33.55
N PRO A 477 -22.44 21.29 34.48
CA PRO A 477 -23.29 20.14 34.19
C PRO A 477 -24.37 20.39 33.12
N GLU A 478 -24.74 21.65 32.86
CA GLU A 478 -25.72 21.99 31.82
C GLU A 478 -25.13 21.93 30.40
N LEU A 479 -23.79 21.88 30.31
CA LEU A 479 -23.06 21.82 29.06
C LEU A 479 -22.44 20.41 28.80
N GLU A 480 -22.75 19.44 29.63
CA GLU A 480 -22.35 18.06 29.44
C GLU A 480 -22.78 17.56 28.05
N GLY A 481 -21.83 17.06 27.28
CA GLY A 481 -22.06 16.65 25.89
C GLY A 481 -22.02 17.77 24.84
N ARG A 482 -21.93 19.04 25.22
CA ARG A 482 -21.79 20.16 24.28
C ARG A 482 -20.33 20.38 23.88
N GLN A 483 -19.75 19.42 23.19
CA GLN A 483 -18.41 19.51 22.64
C GLN A 483 -18.35 18.82 21.27
N TRP A 484 -17.31 19.06 20.50
CA TRP A 484 -17.07 18.34 19.28
C TRP A 484 -16.64 16.90 19.61
N ALA A 485 -17.26 15.92 18.99
CA ALA A 485 -16.91 14.51 19.17
C ALA A 485 -15.48 14.20 18.72
N SER A 486 -15.01 14.90 17.66
CA SER A 486 -13.63 14.86 17.17
C SER A 486 -13.19 16.27 16.76
N GLN A 487 -11.88 16.47 16.58
CA GLN A 487 -11.34 17.71 16.03
C GLN A 487 -10.42 17.34 14.88
N THR A 488 -11.01 17.17 13.69
CA THR A 488 -10.27 16.90 12.45
C THR A 488 -10.34 18.05 11.46
N CYS A 489 -11.33 18.94 11.61
CA CYS A 489 -11.34 20.23 10.93
C CYS A 489 -10.15 21.06 11.40
N LYS A 490 -9.29 21.45 10.46
CA LYS A 490 -8.03 22.18 10.72
C LYS A 490 -8.19 23.70 10.79
N LEU A 491 -9.43 24.18 10.78
CA LEU A 491 -9.81 25.57 10.94
C LEU A 491 -10.69 25.72 12.18
N GLY A 492 -10.65 26.90 12.77
CA GLY A 492 -11.44 27.25 13.94
C GLY A 492 -10.60 27.76 15.10
N TRP A 493 -11.26 28.37 16.07
CA TRP A 493 -10.60 29.00 17.23
C TRP A 493 -9.73 28.01 18.02
N THR A 494 -10.22 26.80 18.22
CA THR A 494 -9.52 25.75 19.01
C THR A 494 -8.21 25.27 18.39
N VAL A 495 -7.98 25.52 17.10
CA VAL A 495 -6.83 25.02 16.33
C VAL A 495 -6.09 26.13 15.57
N GLN A 496 -6.47 27.39 15.69
CA GLN A 496 -5.84 28.47 14.90
C GLN A 496 -4.32 28.58 15.11
N GLY A 497 -3.83 28.23 16.28
CA GLY A 497 -2.42 28.33 16.64
C GLY A 497 -1.51 27.27 16.01
N ILE A 498 -2.06 26.31 15.26
CA ILE A 498 -1.25 25.32 14.51
C ILE A 498 -0.57 25.95 13.29
N TRP A 499 -1.10 27.08 12.80
CA TRP A 499 -0.63 27.74 11.58
C TRP A 499 0.54 28.68 11.92
N PRO A 500 1.77 28.42 11.42
CA PRO A 500 2.85 29.38 11.54
C PRO A 500 2.59 30.61 10.66
N PRO A 501 3.17 31.76 11.00
CA PRO A 501 3.05 32.95 10.18
C PRO A 501 3.52 32.71 8.76
N GLY A 502 2.66 32.99 7.77
CA GLY A 502 2.95 32.80 6.35
C GLY A 502 2.77 31.38 5.82
N ALA A 503 2.28 30.43 6.63
CA ALA A 503 1.85 29.13 6.15
C ALA A 503 0.60 29.25 5.28
N ASP A 504 0.54 28.45 4.24
CA ASP A 504 -0.69 28.30 3.49
C ASP A 504 -1.55 27.16 4.09
N THR A 505 -2.83 27.12 3.73
CA THR A 505 -3.77 26.14 4.30
C THR A 505 -3.56 24.72 3.79
N THR A 506 -2.58 24.48 2.93
CA THR A 506 -2.23 23.16 2.39
C THR A 506 -1.12 22.47 3.17
N ASP A 507 -0.25 23.21 3.87
CA ASP A 507 0.92 22.68 4.59
C ASP A 507 0.57 21.67 5.68
N ILE A 508 -0.65 21.73 6.24
CA ILE A 508 -1.15 20.78 7.24
C ILE A 508 -2.22 19.91 6.60
N ASN A 509 -1.97 18.60 6.53
CA ASN A 509 -2.87 17.63 5.90
C ASN A 509 -3.98 17.17 6.83
N SER A 510 -3.65 16.90 8.10
CA SER A 510 -4.59 16.35 9.07
C SER A 510 -4.30 16.87 10.46
N VAL A 511 -5.34 16.95 11.27
CA VAL A 511 -5.25 17.21 12.71
C VAL A 511 -6.15 16.21 13.44
N ASP A 512 -5.81 15.92 14.69
CA ASP A 512 -6.68 15.15 15.57
C ASP A 512 -6.42 15.48 17.04
N ARG A 513 -7.47 15.48 17.85
CA ARG A 513 -7.45 15.75 19.28
C ARG A 513 -7.36 14.45 20.07
N SER A 514 -6.49 14.41 21.09
CA SER A 514 -6.37 13.26 22.00
C SER A 514 -7.70 12.94 22.69
N ALA A 515 -7.89 11.68 23.07
CA ALA A 515 -9.11 11.21 23.71
C ALA A 515 -9.38 11.92 25.06
N ASP A 516 -8.32 12.30 25.79
CA ASP A 516 -8.40 13.07 27.04
C ASP A 516 -8.59 14.58 26.84
N GLY A 517 -8.68 15.03 25.59
CA GLY A 517 -8.91 16.43 25.24
C GLY A 517 -7.76 17.41 25.52
N LYS A 518 -6.54 16.94 25.85
CA LYS A 518 -5.43 17.80 26.28
C LYS A 518 -4.41 18.12 25.20
N LEU A 519 -4.35 17.30 24.17
CA LEU A 519 -3.35 17.38 23.11
C LEU A 519 -4.01 17.45 21.74
N LEU A 520 -3.32 18.11 20.81
CA LEU A 520 -3.65 18.16 19.41
C LEU A 520 -2.43 17.72 18.61
N ALA A 521 -2.59 16.75 17.72
CA ALA A 521 -1.55 16.33 16.78
C ALA A 521 -1.84 16.89 15.39
N THR A 522 -0.79 17.23 14.63
CA THR A 522 -0.88 17.63 13.23
C THR A 522 0.04 16.80 12.36
N ALA A 523 -0.37 16.57 11.12
CA ALA A 523 0.40 15.97 10.04
C ALA A 523 0.72 17.03 8.98
N ASP A 524 1.97 17.13 8.53
CA ASP A 524 2.37 18.16 7.56
C ASP A 524 3.04 17.59 6.29
N ASP A 525 3.17 18.43 5.27
CA ASP A 525 3.79 18.10 3.99
C ASP A 525 5.31 17.85 4.11
N PHE A 526 5.92 18.24 5.22
CA PHE A 526 7.37 18.16 5.45
C PHE A 526 7.78 16.88 6.20
N GLY A 527 6.89 15.88 6.28
CA GLY A 527 7.14 14.62 6.96
C GLY A 527 7.20 14.74 8.48
N LYS A 528 6.57 15.77 9.06
CA LYS A 528 6.56 16.01 10.50
C LYS A 528 5.20 15.74 11.12
N VAL A 529 5.26 15.18 12.32
CA VAL A 529 4.15 15.12 13.25
C VAL A 529 4.44 16.14 14.35
N LYS A 530 3.53 17.11 14.54
CA LYS A 530 3.68 18.13 15.57
C LYS A 530 2.63 17.93 16.64
N LEU A 531 3.02 18.16 17.90
CA LEU A 531 2.18 17.98 19.08
C LEU A 531 2.02 19.31 19.80
N PHE A 532 0.79 19.76 19.94
CA PHE A 532 0.39 20.98 20.61
C PHE A 532 -0.44 20.67 21.86
N ARG A 533 -0.54 21.62 22.79
CA ARG A 533 -1.58 21.58 23.81
C ARG A 533 -2.94 21.94 23.18
N PHE A 534 -4.00 21.31 23.63
CA PHE A 534 -5.35 21.66 23.19
C PHE A 534 -6.11 22.37 24.33
N PRO A 535 -6.89 23.43 24.04
CA PRO A 535 -7.03 24.11 22.76
C PRO A 535 -5.77 24.90 22.37
N CYS A 536 -5.53 24.98 21.07
CA CYS A 536 -4.39 25.65 20.45
C CYS A 536 -4.85 26.99 19.86
N ALA A 537 -5.30 27.90 20.72
CA ALA A 537 -6.00 29.14 20.32
C ALA A 537 -5.09 30.35 20.09
N GLN A 538 -3.83 30.28 20.49
CA GLN A 538 -2.87 31.40 20.35
C GLN A 538 -2.07 31.24 19.06
N ASP A 539 -1.96 32.32 18.30
CA ASP A 539 -1.13 32.37 17.11
C ASP A 539 0.31 31.93 17.42
N ALA A 540 0.89 31.12 16.53
CA ALA A 540 2.23 30.54 16.70
C ALA A 540 2.43 29.81 18.03
N SER A 541 1.46 28.99 18.41
CA SER A 541 1.53 28.17 19.64
C SER A 541 2.77 27.28 19.66
N LYS A 542 3.30 27.05 20.87
CA LYS A 542 4.45 26.17 21.07
C LYS A 542 4.06 24.71 20.77
N PHE A 543 4.96 23.98 20.12
CA PHE A 543 4.78 22.58 19.76
C PHE A 543 6.06 21.77 19.94
N LEU A 544 5.89 20.44 20.02
CA LEU A 544 6.95 19.48 19.85
C LEU A 544 6.86 18.94 18.43
N SER A 545 8.01 18.76 17.76
CA SER A 545 8.06 18.26 16.38
C SER A 545 8.84 16.94 16.32
N TYR A 546 8.23 15.95 15.67
CA TYR A 546 8.78 14.62 15.52
C TYR A 546 8.92 14.30 14.03
N GLY A 547 10.07 13.73 13.65
CA GLY A 547 10.35 13.22 12.32
C GLY A 547 10.34 11.70 12.34
N GLY A 548 10.38 11.11 11.14
CA GLY A 548 10.43 9.65 10.94
C GLY A 548 9.91 9.29 9.57
N HIS A 549 8.81 9.92 9.16
CA HIS A 549 8.32 9.77 7.80
C HIS A 549 9.31 10.34 6.78
N SER A 550 9.53 9.60 5.70
CA SER A 550 10.38 10.02 4.58
C SER A 550 9.61 10.77 3.48
N SER A 551 8.30 10.90 3.65
CA SER A 551 7.39 11.64 2.77
C SER A 551 6.45 12.50 3.61
N HIS A 552 5.58 13.28 2.95
CA HIS A 552 4.50 13.99 3.62
C HIS A 552 3.64 13.05 4.48
N VAL A 553 3.19 13.55 5.62
CA VAL A 553 2.28 12.80 6.51
C VAL A 553 0.85 13.13 6.09
N THR A 554 0.11 12.14 5.64
CA THR A 554 -1.26 12.34 5.12
C THR A 554 -2.30 12.36 6.22
N ASN A 555 -2.08 11.59 7.30
CA ASN A 555 -3.07 11.49 8.36
C ASN A 555 -2.45 11.23 9.74
N VAL A 556 -3.12 11.75 10.78
CA VAL A 556 -2.84 11.46 12.19
C VAL A 556 -4.15 11.16 12.90
N ARG A 557 -4.15 10.19 13.81
CA ARG A 557 -5.31 9.84 14.64
C ARG A 557 -4.89 9.35 16.02
N TRP A 558 -5.63 9.76 17.04
CA TRP A 558 -5.48 9.26 18.39
C TRP A 558 -6.34 8.01 18.61
N THR A 559 -5.80 7.03 19.26
CA THR A 559 -6.57 5.89 19.79
C THR A 559 -7.28 6.28 21.08
N THR A 560 -8.28 5.49 21.47
CA THR A 560 -8.98 5.67 22.76
C THR A 560 -8.05 5.50 23.99
N ALA A 561 -6.88 4.88 23.80
CA ALA A 561 -5.84 4.74 24.84
C ALA A 561 -4.78 5.88 24.81
N ASN A 562 -5.05 6.99 24.12
CA ASN A 562 -4.11 8.11 23.95
C ASN A 562 -2.75 7.70 23.31
N GLN A 563 -2.76 6.72 22.43
CA GLN A 563 -1.64 6.46 21.51
C GLN A 563 -1.91 7.21 20.20
N LEU A 564 -0.88 7.84 19.63
CA LEU A 564 -1.00 8.54 18.35
C LEU A 564 -0.54 7.63 17.22
N LEU A 565 -1.33 7.59 16.15
CA LEU A 565 -0.98 6.95 14.89
C LEU A 565 -0.73 8.02 13.84
N SER A 566 0.26 7.82 12.98
CA SER A 566 0.48 8.64 11.79
C SER A 566 0.75 7.78 10.57
N VAL A 567 0.29 8.24 9.41
CA VAL A 567 0.54 7.55 8.13
C VAL A 567 1.20 8.52 7.16
N GLY A 568 2.26 8.05 6.51
CA GLY A 568 2.94 8.79 5.46
C GLY A 568 2.42 8.39 4.08
N GLY A 569 2.33 9.35 3.16
CA GLY A 569 1.79 9.14 1.82
C GLY A 569 2.64 8.16 1.01
N ASN A 570 3.71 8.64 0.40
CA ASN A 570 4.56 7.81 -0.46
C ASN A 570 5.43 6.79 0.28
N ASP A 571 5.75 7.02 1.55
CA ASP A 571 6.53 6.06 2.34
C ASP A 571 5.68 4.88 2.84
N LYS A 572 4.34 4.99 2.78
CA LYS A 572 3.36 3.95 3.14
C LYS A 572 3.52 3.39 4.55
N CYS A 573 4.26 4.11 5.40
CA CYS A 573 4.55 3.71 6.77
C CYS A 573 3.43 4.14 7.71
N VAL A 574 3.16 3.30 8.70
CA VAL A 574 2.33 3.66 9.86
C VAL A 574 3.24 3.71 11.07
N PHE A 575 3.30 4.85 11.75
CA PHE A 575 4.02 4.97 13.02
C PHE A 575 3.04 5.00 14.18
N VAL A 576 3.38 4.23 15.21
CA VAL A 576 2.71 4.23 16.50
C VAL A 576 3.59 5.00 17.48
N TRP A 577 3.06 6.10 18.00
CA TRP A 577 3.76 6.96 18.94
C TRP A 577 3.24 6.71 20.34
N SER A 578 4.15 6.40 21.26
CA SER A 578 3.82 6.23 22.67
C SER A 578 4.29 7.44 23.45
N MET A 579 3.46 7.95 24.37
CA MET A 579 3.84 8.99 25.30
C MET A 579 4.53 8.35 26.50
N SER A 580 5.71 8.83 26.88
CA SER A 580 6.34 8.53 28.15
C SER A 580 6.29 9.77 29.04
N GLU A 581 5.82 9.62 30.24
CA GLU A 581 6.05 10.64 31.28
C GLU A 581 7.56 10.71 31.56
N LYS A 582 8.10 11.93 31.44
CA LYS A 582 9.51 12.20 31.83
C LYS A 582 9.55 12.64 33.27
#